data_0aa506917ddaa8a914cd809e9b5da220
#
_entry.id   0aa506917ddaa8a914cd809e9b5da220
#
_cell.length_a   1.000
_cell.length_b   1.000
_cell.length_c   1.000
_cell.angle_alpha   90.00
_cell.angle_beta   90.00
_cell.angle_gamma   90.00
#
_symmetry.space_group_name_H-M   'P 1'
#
loop_
_entity.id
_entity.type
_entity.pdbx_description
1 polymer ?
#
loop_
_entity_poly.entity_id
_entity_poly.type
_entity_poly.pdbx_seq_one_letter_code
_entity_poly.pdbx_strand_id
1 'polypeptide(L)'
;MNEAVQRESRETRLAAGILDGSTLGKIEIKGKDALEFLNLMYTNAFTKMKPMTARYVLMLGEDGMVKDDGIVCKINDQHFIVTTTTGLSLIHI
;
A
#
# COMPACT_ATOMS: atom_id res chain seq x y z
N MET A 1 -14.82 18.23 -20.15
CA MET A 1 -13.53 17.95 -19.47
C MET A 1 -12.52 19.00 -19.90
N ASN A 2 -11.74 19.50 -18.95
CA ASN A 2 -10.72 20.52 -19.18
C ASN A 2 -9.63 20.01 -20.12
N GLU A 3 -9.10 20.88 -21.00
CA GLU A 3 -8.03 20.53 -21.94
C GLU A 3 -6.75 20.06 -21.24
N ALA A 4 -6.42 20.65 -20.07
CA ALA A 4 -5.27 20.25 -19.31
C ALA A 4 -5.40 18.81 -18.81
N VAL A 5 -6.59 18.42 -18.32
CA VAL A 5 -6.86 17.06 -17.85
C VAL A 5 -6.74 16.06 -19.00
N GLN A 6 -7.30 16.39 -20.18
CA GLN A 6 -7.21 15.52 -21.35
C GLN A 6 -5.78 15.32 -21.82
N ARG A 7 -4.99 16.41 -21.85
CA ARG A 7 -3.60 16.35 -22.24
C ARG A 7 -2.75 15.53 -21.28
N GLU A 8 -2.91 15.77 -19.98
CA GLU A 8 -2.17 15.05 -18.96
C GLU A 8 -2.50 13.56 -18.93
N SER A 9 -3.78 13.21 -19.10
CA SER A 9 -4.19 11.81 -19.17
C SER A 9 -3.58 11.11 -20.38
N ARG A 10 -3.54 11.78 -21.52
CA ARG A 10 -2.96 11.23 -22.74
C ARG A 10 -1.46 11.02 -22.60
N GLU A 11 -0.74 12.01 -22.08
CA GLU A 11 0.70 11.93 -21.91
C GLU A 11 1.10 10.87 -20.89
N THR A 12 0.33 10.71 -19.82
CA THR A 12 0.56 9.66 -18.82
C THR A 12 0.49 8.27 -19.45
N ARG A 13 -0.44 8.05 -20.36
CA ARG A 13 -0.59 6.77 -21.05
C ARG A 13 0.47 6.53 -22.13
N LEU A 14 0.91 7.58 -22.80
CA LEU A 14 1.84 7.46 -23.93
C LEU A 14 3.31 7.51 -23.52
N ALA A 15 3.62 8.14 -22.41
CA ALA A 15 4.99 8.33 -21.94
C ALA A 15 5.15 8.07 -20.46
N ALA A 16 4.90 9.09 -19.61
CA ALA A 16 5.05 8.98 -18.16
C ALA A 16 4.21 10.02 -17.45
N GLY A 17 3.89 9.74 -16.18
CA GLY A 17 3.17 10.66 -15.33
C GLY A 17 3.72 10.65 -13.91
N ILE A 18 3.48 11.73 -13.20
CA ILE A 18 3.85 11.88 -11.79
C ILE A 18 2.58 12.19 -11.00
N LEU A 19 2.39 11.48 -9.90
CA LEU A 19 1.26 11.67 -9.00
C LEU A 19 1.79 11.86 -7.58
N ASP A 20 1.31 12.90 -6.90
CA ASP A 20 1.60 13.12 -5.49
C ASP A 20 0.66 12.27 -4.64
N GLY A 21 1.19 11.22 -4.01
CA GLY A 21 0.45 10.32 -3.12
C GLY A 21 0.73 10.58 -1.64
N SER A 22 1.22 11.75 -1.28
CA SER A 22 1.64 12.05 0.09
C SER A 22 0.51 12.07 1.11
N THR A 23 -0.75 12.16 0.67
CA THR A 23 -1.92 12.12 1.55
C THR A 23 -2.24 10.72 2.07
N LEU A 24 -1.72 9.67 1.42
CA LEU A 24 -1.91 8.29 1.88
C LEU A 24 -1.10 8.06 3.15
N GLY A 25 -1.68 7.30 4.09
CA GLY A 25 -0.95 6.89 5.28
C GLY A 25 0.19 5.94 4.94
N LYS A 26 1.30 6.06 5.64
CA LYS A 26 2.45 5.16 5.49
C LYS A 26 2.80 4.61 6.87
N ILE A 27 2.88 3.29 6.97
CA ILE A 27 3.23 2.61 8.21
C ILE A 27 4.49 1.79 7.94
N GLU A 28 5.53 2.02 8.74
CA GLU A 28 6.75 1.25 8.68
C GLU A 28 6.67 0.13 9.70
N ILE A 29 6.92 -1.11 9.25
CA ILE A 29 6.91 -2.29 10.10
C ILE A 29 8.31 -2.91 10.04
N LYS A 30 8.99 -2.92 11.18
CA LYS A 30 10.36 -3.43 11.32
C LYS A 30 10.44 -4.45 12.44
N GLY A 31 11.28 -5.45 12.26
CA GLY A 31 11.60 -6.42 13.28
C GLY A 31 11.59 -7.85 12.76
N LYS A 32 12.07 -8.78 13.56
CA LYS A 32 12.16 -10.19 13.19
C LYS A 32 10.78 -10.83 12.98
N ASP A 33 9.74 -10.28 13.59
CA ASP A 33 8.38 -10.81 13.49
C ASP A 33 7.49 -10.04 12.51
N ALA A 34 8.07 -9.14 11.72
CA ALA A 34 7.32 -8.31 10.78
C ALA A 34 6.53 -9.13 9.77
N LEU A 35 7.16 -10.16 9.20
CA LEU A 35 6.53 -11.03 8.21
C LEU A 35 5.33 -11.77 8.81
N GLU A 36 5.50 -12.34 10.00
CA GLU A 36 4.44 -13.05 10.71
C GLU A 36 3.27 -12.13 11.05
N PHE A 37 3.58 -10.92 11.51
CA PHE A 37 2.56 -9.90 11.81
C PHE A 37 1.73 -9.56 10.57
N LEU A 38 2.38 -9.34 9.43
CA LEU A 38 1.67 -9.02 8.19
C LEU A 38 0.80 -10.17 7.70
N ASN A 39 1.25 -11.41 7.84
CA ASN A 39 0.46 -12.58 7.47
C ASN A 39 -0.81 -12.72 8.31
N LEU A 40 -0.78 -12.22 9.55
CA LEU A 40 -1.96 -12.20 10.43
C LEU A 40 -2.94 -11.08 10.07
N MET A 41 -2.44 -9.92 9.65
CA MET A 41 -3.26 -8.73 9.45
C MET A 41 -3.88 -8.63 8.06
N TYR A 42 -3.25 -9.23 7.05
CA TYR A 42 -3.65 -9.06 5.66
C TYR A 42 -3.98 -10.39 5.00
N THR A 43 -4.74 -10.32 3.91
CA THR A 43 -5.25 -11.50 3.21
C THR A 43 -4.18 -12.26 2.41
N ASN A 44 -3.10 -11.58 2.03
CA ASN A 44 -2.07 -12.17 1.19
C ASN A 44 -1.00 -12.86 2.01
N ALA A 45 -0.36 -13.88 1.42
CA ALA A 45 0.81 -14.50 2.01
C ALA A 45 2.06 -13.75 1.57
N PHE A 46 2.87 -13.31 2.55
CA PHE A 46 4.05 -12.49 2.27
C PHE A 46 5.36 -13.29 2.27
N THR A 47 5.29 -14.57 2.64
CA THR A 47 6.47 -15.42 2.80
C THR A 47 7.29 -15.55 1.53
N LYS A 48 6.61 -15.64 0.37
CA LYS A 48 7.27 -15.80 -0.93
C LYS A 48 7.51 -14.48 -1.65
N MET A 49 7.20 -13.37 -1.02
CA MET A 49 7.38 -12.05 -1.62
C MET A 49 8.87 -11.71 -1.70
N LYS A 50 9.32 -11.26 -2.86
CA LYS A 50 10.73 -10.91 -3.06
C LYS A 50 11.04 -9.52 -2.51
N PRO A 51 12.28 -9.27 -2.02
CA PRO A 51 12.69 -7.93 -1.63
C PRO A 51 12.53 -6.93 -2.76
N MET A 52 12.25 -5.67 -2.39
CA MET A 52 12.06 -4.55 -3.32
C MET A 52 10.89 -4.75 -4.28
N THR A 53 9.86 -5.48 -3.84
CA THR A 53 8.59 -5.63 -4.58
C THR A 53 7.45 -5.08 -3.77
N ALA A 54 6.32 -4.83 -4.44
CA ALA A 54 5.10 -4.31 -3.82
C ALA A 54 3.91 -5.21 -4.19
N ARG A 55 2.92 -5.28 -3.31
CA ARG A 55 1.72 -6.08 -3.53
C ARG A 55 0.50 -5.36 -2.98
N TYR A 56 -0.59 -5.39 -3.73
CA TYR A 56 -1.89 -4.90 -3.27
C TYR A 56 -2.48 -5.86 -2.24
N VAL A 57 -3.01 -5.31 -1.14
CA VAL A 57 -3.51 -6.12 -0.01
C VAL A 57 -4.80 -5.55 0.54
N LEU A 58 -5.54 -6.41 1.25
CA LEU A 58 -6.76 -6.04 1.97
C LEU A 58 -6.55 -6.31 3.46
N MET A 59 -6.87 -5.31 4.28
CA MET A 59 -6.87 -5.44 5.74
C MET A 59 -8.29 -5.82 6.18
N LEU A 60 -8.40 -6.91 6.93
CA LEU A 60 -9.69 -7.40 7.42
C LEU A 60 -9.82 -7.19 8.93
N GLY A 61 -11.07 -6.99 9.38
CA GLY A 61 -11.40 -7.06 10.78
C GLY A 61 -11.60 -8.50 11.24
N GLU A 62 -11.81 -8.69 12.53
CA GLU A 62 -12.06 -10.01 13.13
C GLU A 62 -13.29 -10.70 12.53
N ASP A 63 -14.25 -9.92 12.07
CA ASP A 63 -15.48 -10.41 11.42
C ASP A 63 -15.29 -10.80 9.94
N GLY A 64 -14.08 -10.66 9.41
CA GLY A 64 -13.78 -10.94 8.01
C GLY A 64 -14.15 -9.84 7.04
N MET A 65 -14.68 -8.72 7.53
CA MET A 65 -15.05 -7.58 6.68
C MET A 65 -13.83 -6.71 6.39
N VAL A 66 -13.79 -6.16 5.17
CA VAL A 66 -12.67 -5.30 4.74
C VAL A 66 -12.68 -4.00 5.54
N LYS A 67 -11.57 -3.69 6.20
CA LYS A 67 -11.35 -2.41 6.90
C LYS A 67 -10.68 -1.39 6.00
N ASP A 68 -9.71 -1.83 5.22
CA ASP A 68 -8.94 -0.95 4.35
C ASP A 68 -8.23 -1.77 3.28
N ASP A 69 -7.72 -1.06 2.28
CA ASP A 69 -6.87 -1.64 1.26
C ASP A 69 -5.61 -0.79 1.15
N GLY A 70 -4.60 -1.33 0.52
CA GLY A 70 -3.36 -0.62 0.35
C GLY A 70 -2.31 -1.45 -0.35
N ILE A 71 -1.06 -0.98 -0.26
CA ILE A 71 0.07 -1.63 -0.90
C ILE A 71 1.12 -1.91 0.17
N VAL A 72 1.60 -3.15 0.21
CA VAL A 72 2.74 -3.54 1.05
C VAL A 72 3.97 -3.57 0.17
N CYS A 73 4.99 -2.82 0.55
CA CYS A 73 6.30 -2.82 -0.08
C CYS A 73 7.28 -3.57 0.83
N LYS A 74 7.89 -4.62 0.33
CA LYS A 74 8.89 -5.39 1.07
C LYS A 74 10.27 -4.85 0.77
N ILE A 75 10.98 -4.38 1.79
CA ILE A 75 12.37 -3.94 1.65
C ILE A 75 13.30 -5.13 1.91
N ASN A 76 13.05 -5.87 2.99
CA ASN A 76 13.70 -7.15 3.30
C ASN A 76 12.78 -7.95 4.23
N ASP A 77 13.21 -9.12 4.70
CA ASP A 77 12.37 -10.00 5.52
C ASP A 77 11.95 -9.40 6.85
N GLN A 78 12.62 -8.37 7.31
CA GLN A 78 12.36 -7.72 8.60
C GLN A 78 11.91 -6.27 8.46
N HIS A 79 11.64 -5.80 7.23
CA HIS A 79 11.31 -4.41 7.00
C HIS A 79 10.31 -4.26 5.86
N PHE A 80 9.15 -3.69 6.17
CA PHE A 80 8.06 -3.45 5.23
C PHE A 80 7.53 -2.04 5.39
N ILE A 81 7.02 -1.48 4.30
CA ILE A 81 6.28 -0.21 4.32
C ILE A 81 4.90 -0.50 3.76
N VAL A 82 3.87 -0.11 4.53
CA VAL A 82 2.47 -0.35 4.18
C VAL A 82 1.79 0.98 3.97
N THR A 83 1.03 1.13 2.89
CA THR A 83 0.18 2.30 2.68
C THR A 83 -1.24 2.00 3.17
N THR A 84 -1.93 3.05 3.60
CA THR A 84 -3.35 3.00 3.99
C THR A 84 -4.09 4.13 3.29
N THR A 85 -5.42 4.10 3.32
CA THR A 85 -6.20 5.23 2.86
C THR A 85 -5.99 6.42 3.79
N THR A 86 -6.24 7.62 3.28
CA THR A 86 -6.12 8.86 4.06
C THR A 86 -7.01 8.82 5.31
N GLY A 87 -8.23 8.33 5.18
CA GLY A 87 -9.18 8.22 6.30
C GLY A 87 -8.65 7.34 7.42
N LEU A 88 -8.13 6.17 7.11
CA LEU A 88 -7.59 5.25 8.12
C LEU A 88 -6.32 5.82 8.77
N SER A 89 -5.49 6.51 8.01
CA SER A 89 -4.32 7.20 8.53
C SER A 89 -4.69 8.19 9.63
N LEU A 90 -5.76 8.94 9.45
CA LEU A 90 -6.24 9.91 10.44
C LEU A 90 -6.79 9.24 11.71
N ILE A 91 -7.38 8.06 11.58
CA ILE A 91 -7.90 7.31 12.73
C ILE A 91 -6.77 6.82 13.64
N HIS A 92 -5.63 6.48 13.08
CA HIS A 92 -4.50 5.90 13.82
C HIS A 92 -3.44 6.92 14.30
N ILE A 93 -3.67 8.18 14.08
CA ILE A 93 -2.77 9.24 14.57
C ILE A 93 -2.95 9.56 16.06
#